data_056333993108f2544e0c98012c8f6179
#
_entry.id   056333993108f2544e0c98012c8f6179
#
_cell.length_a   1.000
_cell.length_b   1.000
_cell.length_c   1.000
_cell.angle_alpha   90.00
_cell.angle_beta   90.00
_cell.angle_gamma   90.00
#
_symmetry.space_group_name_H-M   'P 1'
#
loop_
_entity.id
_entity.type
_entity.pdbx_description
1 polymer ?
#
loop_
_entity_poly.entity_id
_entity_poly.type
_entity_poly.pdbx_seq_one_letter_code
_entity_poly.pdbx_strand_id
1 'polypeptide(L)'
;MRIGLICPYSLTVPGGVQGQVLGLAKMLRSLGHSVRVLGPCDGPPPDTGVTPLGMSIPTTANGSVAPIAPDVPCALRTIRALRDEQFDILHLHEPLAPGPTLTALFLAQGPMVGTFHAAGKSLAYDLLKGPVKWLRNRLDYAFAVSEDAATMAHTALGGEYEILFNGVEIDRYISANSWPKKNPTIFFVGRHEPRKGLNVLLDAMSFLPPDTHLWVASDGPETAELKAQSAGDHRVKWLGRISEEEKLARMKGADILCAPSLRGESFGVVLLEGMACGTPVVASDIPGYAKVASQGKDAVLVPAGDSQALAGAIEKILRNSDQAEELVTRGMKRAEFFSMRRLAETYLESYEAILTD
;
A
#
# COMPACT_ATOMS: atom_id res chain seq x y z
N MET A 1 13.01 -20.27 -11.00
CA MET A 1 12.67 -20.70 -9.62
C MET A 1 11.17 -20.92 -9.51
N ARG A 2 10.76 -21.81 -8.63
CA ARG A 2 9.38 -21.99 -8.18
C ARG A 2 9.17 -21.31 -6.83
N ILE A 3 8.48 -20.21 -6.82
CA ILE A 3 8.35 -19.30 -5.68
C ILE A 3 6.95 -19.41 -5.07
N GLY A 4 6.87 -19.63 -3.76
CA GLY A 4 5.62 -19.58 -2.99
C GLY A 4 5.50 -18.27 -2.23
N LEU A 5 4.54 -17.40 -2.59
CA LEU A 5 4.23 -16.20 -1.82
C LEU A 5 3.05 -16.51 -0.89
N ILE A 6 3.21 -16.31 0.40
CA ILE A 6 2.16 -16.60 1.38
C ILE A 6 1.64 -15.30 1.99
N CYS A 7 0.33 -15.05 1.83
CA CYS A 7 -0.37 -13.90 2.40
C CYS A 7 -1.30 -14.36 3.52
N PRO A 8 -1.28 -13.74 4.71
CA PRO A 8 -2.17 -14.11 5.80
C PRO A 8 -3.60 -13.57 5.62
N TYR A 9 -3.75 -12.53 4.79
CA TYR A 9 -5.01 -11.82 4.59
C TYR A 9 -5.74 -12.33 3.35
N SER A 10 -7.09 -12.26 3.39
CA SER A 10 -7.92 -12.66 2.26
C SER A 10 -7.58 -11.90 0.99
N LEU A 11 -7.17 -12.63 -0.04
CA LEU A 11 -6.73 -12.08 -1.33
C LEU A 11 -7.89 -11.51 -2.17
N THR A 12 -9.13 -11.75 -1.76
CA THR A 12 -10.35 -11.21 -2.39
C THR A 12 -10.87 -9.96 -1.70
N VAL A 13 -10.27 -9.58 -0.56
CA VAL A 13 -10.58 -8.33 0.16
C VAL A 13 -9.50 -7.31 -0.15
N PRO A 14 -9.84 -6.11 -0.67
CA PRO A 14 -8.87 -5.08 -0.97
C PRO A 14 -8.06 -4.66 0.27
N GLY A 15 -6.74 -4.60 0.13
CA GLY A 15 -5.83 -4.19 1.20
C GLY A 15 -4.40 -3.97 0.69
N GLY A 16 -3.62 -3.21 1.44
CA GLY A 16 -2.26 -2.85 1.06
C GLY A 16 -1.33 -4.05 0.88
N VAL A 17 -1.33 -4.99 1.83
CA VAL A 17 -0.49 -6.18 1.77
C VAL A 17 -0.92 -7.11 0.64
N GLN A 18 -2.22 -7.33 0.47
CA GLN A 18 -2.78 -8.15 -0.60
C GLN A 18 -2.37 -7.61 -1.98
N GLY A 19 -2.51 -6.29 -2.18
CA GLY A 19 -2.07 -5.62 -3.40
C GLY A 19 -0.59 -5.78 -3.67
N GLN A 20 0.26 -5.68 -2.64
CA GLN A 20 1.71 -5.90 -2.77
C GLN A 20 2.03 -7.35 -3.16
N VAL A 21 1.39 -8.33 -2.52
CA VAL A 21 1.63 -9.76 -2.81
C VAL A 21 1.21 -10.11 -4.23
N LEU A 22 0.02 -9.67 -4.66
CA LEU A 22 -0.49 -9.95 -6.00
C LEU A 22 0.31 -9.22 -7.09
N GLY A 23 0.70 -7.96 -6.85
CA GLY A 23 1.55 -7.20 -7.75
C GLY A 23 2.95 -7.82 -7.89
N LEU A 24 3.55 -8.24 -6.77
CA LEU A 24 4.84 -8.94 -6.77
C LEU A 24 4.75 -10.27 -7.53
N ALA A 25 3.70 -11.06 -7.29
CA ALA A 25 3.49 -12.32 -8.01
C ALA A 25 3.42 -12.13 -9.54
N LYS A 26 2.65 -11.12 -9.97
CA LYS A 26 2.52 -10.76 -11.39
C LYS A 26 3.87 -10.34 -11.98
N MET A 27 4.63 -9.52 -11.27
CA MET A 27 5.94 -9.07 -11.73
C MET A 27 6.94 -10.22 -11.82
N LEU A 28 7.06 -11.05 -10.78
CA LEU A 28 7.96 -12.23 -10.79
C LEU A 28 7.61 -13.21 -11.92
N ARG A 29 6.32 -13.43 -12.20
CA ARG A 29 5.89 -14.22 -13.37
C ARG A 29 6.31 -13.59 -14.68
N SER A 30 6.21 -12.27 -14.82
CA SER A 30 6.67 -11.56 -16.04
C SER A 30 8.18 -11.61 -16.23
N LEU A 31 8.94 -11.82 -15.14
CA LEU A 31 10.39 -12.06 -15.15
C LEU A 31 10.76 -13.53 -15.40
N GLY A 32 9.78 -14.40 -15.69
CA GLY A 32 10.01 -15.79 -16.09
C GLY A 32 10.03 -16.82 -14.96
N HIS A 33 9.59 -16.44 -13.75
CA HIS A 33 9.53 -17.35 -12.61
C HIS A 33 8.15 -18.03 -12.48
N SER A 34 8.14 -19.27 -11.96
CA SER A 34 6.90 -19.96 -11.60
C SER A 34 6.47 -19.48 -10.20
N VAL A 35 5.36 -18.75 -10.10
CA VAL A 35 4.93 -18.16 -8.83
C VAL A 35 3.51 -18.58 -8.46
N ARG A 36 3.36 -19.13 -7.26
CA ARG A 36 2.07 -19.46 -6.66
C ARG A 36 1.82 -18.57 -5.45
N VAL A 37 0.65 -17.96 -5.35
CA VAL A 37 0.23 -17.22 -4.18
C VAL A 37 -0.70 -18.08 -3.33
N LEU A 38 -0.39 -18.23 -2.05
CA LEU A 38 -1.16 -18.98 -1.07
C LEU A 38 -1.80 -17.99 -0.08
N GLY A 39 -3.12 -18.03 0.08
CA GLY A 39 -3.82 -17.17 1.04
C GLY A 39 -5.30 -17.46 1.15
N PRO A 40 -5.98 -16.93 2.18
CA PRO A 40 -7.43 -17.01 2.28
C PRO A 40 -8.12 -16.30 1.11
N CYS A 41 -9.31 -16.78 0.74
CA CYS A 41 -10.16 -16.15 -0.27
C CYS A 41 -11.63 -16.29 0.15
N ASP A 42 -12.34 -15.16 0.23
CA ASP A 42 -13.77 -15.12 0.59
C ASP A 42 -14.69 -15.20 -0.64
N GLY A 43 -14.09 -15.34 -1.82
CA GLY A 43 -14.73 -15.47 -3.12
C GLY A 43 -13.82 -16.14 -4.14
N PRO A 44 -14.13 -16.07 -5.43
CA PRO A 44 -13.27 -16.60 -6.47
C PRO A 44 -11.86 -16.02 -6.40
N PRO A 45 -10.80 -16.84 -6.54
CA PRO A 45 -9.42 -16.35 -6.53
C PRO A 45 -9.20 -15.27 -7.62
N PRO A 46 -8.39 -14.25 -7.35
CA PRO A 46 -8.18 -13.15 -8.30
C PRO A 46 -7.48 -13.56 -9.60
N ASP A 47 -6.70 -14.64 -9.58
CA ASP A 47 -6.11 -15.26 -10.77
C ASP A 47 -5.85 -16.77 -10.58
N THR A 48 -5.49 -17.47 -11.67
CA THR A 48 -5.23 -18.93 -11.66
C THR A 48 -3.97 -19.33 -10.92
N GLY A 49 -3.08 -18.40 -10.63
CA GLY A 49 -1.86 -18.59 -9.85
C GLY A 49 -2.07 -18.46 -8.34
N VAL A 50 -3.32 -18.31 -7.89
CA VAL A 50 -3.70 -18.24 -6.48
C VAL A 50 -4.29 -19.57 -6.02
N THR A 51 -3.80 -20.09 -4.91
CA THR A 51 -4.33 -21.27 -4.22
C THR A 51 -5.11 -20.80 -2.98
N PRO A 52 -6.45 -20.90 -2.98
CA PRO A 52 -7.27 -20.49 -1.84
C PRO A 52 -7.09 -21.45 -0.66
N LEU A 53 -6.80 -20.92 0.51
CA LEU A 53 -6.56 -21.69 1.73
C LEU A 53 -7.78 -21.75 2.68
N GLY A 54 -8.87 -21.08 2.34
CA GLY A 54 -10.09 -21.03 3.12
C GLY A 54 -10.69 -19.63 3.13
N MET A 55 -11.76 -19.46 3.90
CA MET A 55 -12.41 -18.16 4.10
C MET A 55 -11.77 -17.42 5.27
N SER A 56 -11.82 -16.10 5.23
CA SER A 56 -11.29 -15.28 6.32
C SER A 56 -12.33 -15.01 7.41
N ILE A 57 -11.82 -14.69 8.60
CA ILE A 57 -12.60 -14.20 9.73
C ILE A 57 -12.17 -12.74 9.98
N PRO A 58 -13.12 -11.78 9.94
CA PRO A 58 -12.78 -10.39 10.26
C PRO A 58 -12.24 -10.28 11.69
N THR A 59 -10.98 -9.87 11.82
CA THR A 59 -10.31 -9.73 13.11
C THR A 59 -9.86 -8.30 13.32
N THR A 60 -10.18 -7.72 14.46
CA THR A 60 -9.75 -6.35 14.77
C THR A 60 -8.25 -6.32 15.06
N ALA A 61 -7.50 -5.54 14.28
CA ALA A 61 -6.07 -5.36 14.45
C ALA A 61 -5.67 -3.90 14.19
N ASN A 62 -4.96 -3.27 15.12
CA ASN A 62 -4.38 -1.92 14.97
C ASN A 62 -5.38 -0.83 14.50
N GLY A 63 -6.63 -0.89 14.97
CA GLY A 63 -7.69 0.07 14.57
C GLY A 63 -8.28 -0.16 13.19
N SER A 64 -7.97 -1.29 12.54
CA SER A 64 -8.58 -1.75 11.30
C SER A 64 -9.05 -3.20 11.42
N VAL A 65 -9.80 -3.68 10.44
CA VAL A 65 -10.24 -5.07 10.37
C VAL A 65 -9.33 -5.84 9.41
N ALA A 66 -8.65 -6.86 9.94
CA ALA A 66 -7.80 -7.77 9.19
C ALA A 66 -8.57 -9.05 8.85
N PRO A 67 -8.75 -9.41 7.57
CA PRO A 67 -9.43 -10.63 7.16
C PRO A 67 -8.45 -11.81 7.16
N ILE A 68 -8.23 -12.45 8.32
CA ILE A 68 -7.30 -13.59 8.51
C ILE A 68 -8.03 -14.93 8.62
N ALA A 69 -7.32 -16.04 8.40
CA ALA A 69 -7.87 -17.41 8.55
C ALA A 69 -7.02 -18.22 9.54
N PRO A 70 -7.21 -18.05 10.85
CA PRO A 70 -6.41 -18.73 11.89
C PRO A 70 -6.93 -20.13 12.26
N ASP A 71 -7.79 -20.71 11.43
CA ASP A 71 -8.46 -21.98 11.69
C ASP A 71 -7.66 -23.22 11.25
N VAL A 72 -7.98 -24.36 11.85
CA VAL A 72 -7.36 -25.67 11.54
C VAL A 72 -7.52 -26.07 10.08
N PRO A 73 -8.68 -25.92 9.42
CA PRO A 73 -8.83 -26.20 8.00
C PRO A 73 -7.86 -25.40 7.12
N CYS A 74 -7.63 -24.11 7.42
CA CYS A 74 -6.64 -23.31 6.70
C CYS A 74 -5.21 -23.85 6.90
N ALA A 75 -4.85 -24.19 8.14
CA ALA A 75 -3.55 -24.79 8.44
C ALA A 75 -3.32 -26.10 7.67
N LEU A 76 -4.30 -27.01 7.63
CA LEU A 76 -4.21 -28.26 6.90
C LEU A 76 -4.08 -28.06 5.37
N ARG A 77 -4.82 -27.09 4.79
CA ARG A 77 -4.67 -26.73 3.37
C ARG A 77 -3.30 -26.12 3.08
N THR A 78 -2.78 -25.31 4.00
CA THR A 78 -1.42 -24.74 3.89
C THR A 78 -0.39 -25.86 3.86
N ILE A 79 -0.43 -26.80 4.81
CA ILE A 79 0.49 -27.96 4.87
C ILE A 79 0.43 -28.77 3.58
N ARG A 80 -0.79 -29.04 3.08
CA ARG A 80 -0.98 -29.76 1.83
C ARG A 80 -0.37 -29.02 0.65
N ALA A 81 -0.63 -27.72 0.51
CA ALA A 81 -0.08 -26.90 -0.57
C ALA A 81 1.45 -26.87 -0.54
N LEU A 82 2.07 -26.71 0.65
CA LEU A 82 3.52 -26.73 0.81
C LEU A 82 4.13 -28.05 0.36
N ARG A 83 3.48 -29.17 0.68
CA ARG A 83 3.95 -30.51 0.27
C ARG A 83 3.79 -30.77 -1.23
N ASP A 84 2.63 -30.39 -1.78
CA ASP A 84 2.24 -30.75 -3.15
C ASP A 84 2.93 -29.84 -4.20
N GLU A 85 3.25 -28.59 -3.84
CA GLU A 85 3.81 -27.59 -4.77
C GLU A 85 5.35 -27.62 -4.88
N GLN A 86 6.08 -28.14 -3.90
CA GLN A 86 7.55 -28.25 -3.90
C GLN A 86 8.25 -26.95 -4.32
N PHE A 87 8.11 -25.90 -3.52
CA PHE A 87 8.71 -24.59 -3.77
C PHE A 87 10.23 -24.62 -3.57
N ASP A 88 10.98 -23.94 -4.44
CA ASP A 88 12.41 -23.70 -4.24
C ASP A 88 12.62 -22.73 -3.07
N ILE A 89 11.71 -21.73 -2.94
CA ILE A 89 11.75 -20.73 -1.88
C ILE A 89 10.32 -20.29 -1.50
N LEU A 90 10.14 -20.00 -0.22
CA LEU A 90 8.91 -19.44 0.34
C LEU A 90 9.15 -18.00 0.78
N HIS A 91 8.23 -17.11 0.43
CA HIS A 91 8.24 -15.74 0.90
C HIS A 91 6.95 -15.46 1.70
N LEU A 92 7.13 -15.25 2.99
CA LEU A 92 6.04 -15.02 3.95
C LEU A 92 5.81 -13.52 4.13
N HIS A 93 4.65 -13.02 3.75
CA HIS A 93 4.25 -11.65 4.05
C HIS A 93 3.54 -11.61 5.40
N GLU A 94 4.03 -10.79 6.32
CA GLU A 94 3.60 -10.72 7.72
C GLU A 94 3.72 -12.10 8.43
N PRO A 95 4.94 -12.62 8.61
CA PRO A 95 5.19 -14.00 9.04
C PRO A 95 4.52 -14.41 10.36
N LEU A 96 4.32 -13.44 11.29
CA LEU A 96 3.70 -13.69 12.60
C LEU A 96 2.17 -13.59 12.60
N ALA A 97 1.55 -13.23 11.48
CA ALA A 97 0.09 -13.17 11.43
C ALA A 97 -0.52 -14.56 11.55
N PRO A 98 -1.54 -14.73 12.43
CA PRO A 98 -2.20 -16.03 12.59
C PRO A 98 -2.82 -16.51 11.28
N GLY A 99 -2.59 -17.78 10.96
CA GLY A 99 -3.09 -18.40 9.74
C GLY A 99 -1.99 -19.02 8.89
N PRO A 100 -2.04 -18.89 7.55
CA PRO A 100 -1.15 -19.62 6.66
C PRO A 100 0.32 -19.26 6.80
N THR A 101 0.65 -17.99 7.04
CA THR A 101 2.05 -17.54 7.20
C THR A 101 2.67 -18.11 8.46
N LEU A 102 1.98 -18.04 9.59
CA LEU A 102 2.46 -18.62 10.84
C LEU A 102 2.56 -20.15 10.73
N THR A 103 1.61 -20.82 10.09
CA THR A 103 1.65 -22.26 9.82
C THR A 103 2.88 -22.62 9.00
N ALA A 104 3.17 -21.90 7.93
CA ALA A 104 4.35 -22.12 7.10
C ALA A 104 5.63 -21.84 7.89
N LEU A 105 5.70 -20.77 8.66
CA LEU A 105 6.86 -20.43 9.47
C LEU A 105 7.21 -21.54 10.49
N PHE A 106 6.21 -22.22 11.04
CA PHE A 106 6.43 -23.34 11.97
C PHE A 106 6.80 -24.65 11.28
N LEU A 107 6.19 -24.97 10.14
CA LEU A 107 6.15 -26.33 9.61
C LEU A 107 6.84 -26.51 8.26
N ALA A 108 7.02 -25.45 7.47
CA ALA A 108 7.68 -25.55 6.18
C ALA A 108 9.16 -25.97 6.34
N GLN A 109 9.65 -26.73 5.37
CA GLN A 109 11.06 -27.07 5.23
C GLN A 109 11.60 -26.40 3.97
N GLY A 110 12.85 -25.97 4.01
CA GLY A 110 13.52 -25.26 2.91
C GLY A 110 13.61 -23.75 3.13
N PRO A 111 14.20 -23.04 2.18
CA PRO A 111 14.51 -21.63 2.28
C PRO A 111 13.27 -20.74 2.46
N MET A 112 13.33 -19.81 3.41
CA MET A 112 12.23 -18.91 3.72
C MET A 112 12.68 -17.46 3.89
N VAL A 113 11.97 -16.57 3.24
CA VAL A 113 12.10 -15.11 3.39
C VAL A 113 10.86 -14.55 4.08
N GLY A 114 11.02 -13.54 4.92
CA GLY A 114 9.92 -12.86 5.56
C GLY A 114 9.89 -11.37 5.24
N THR A 115 8.73 -10.82 4.88
CA THR A 115 8.51 -9.37 4.81
C THR A 115 7.48 -8.92 5.85
N PHE A 116 7.88 -7.97 6.68
CA PHE A 116 7.08 -7.41 7.78
C PHE A 116 6.46 -6.08 7.33
N HIS A 117 5.11 -6.00 7.38
CA HIS A 117 4.33 -4.85 6.92
C HIS A 117 3.71 -4.05 8.06
N ALA A 118 3.49 -4.68 9.21
CA ALA A 118 2.83 -4.06 10.34
C ALA A 118 3.73 -3.02 11.02
N ALA A 119 3.15 -1.85 11.29
CA ALA A 119 3.76 -0.80 12.10
C ALA A 119 2.80 -0.40 13.22
N GLY A 120 3.34 0.02 14.37
CA GLY A 120 2.56 0.42 15.53
C GLY A 120 2.37 -0.70 16.55
N LYS A 121 1.41 -0.53 17.49
CA LYS A 121 1.14 -1.52 18.55
C LYS A 121 0.31 -2.69 18.01
N SER A 122 0.81 -3.91 18.10
CA SER A 122 0.08 -5.11 17.72
C SER A 122 0.04 -6.10 18.89
N LEU A 123 -1.18 -6.47 19.31
CA LEU A 123 -1.39 -7.49 20.36
C LEU A 123 -0.76 -8.83 19.98
N ALA A 124 -0.75 -9.20 18.69
CA ALA A 124 -0.12 -10.43 18.23
C ALA A 124 1.39 -10.43 18.48
N TYR A 125 2.06 -9.31 18.22
CA TYR A 125 3.48 -9.15 18.50
C TYR A 125 3.77 -9.07 20.01
N ASP A 126 2.88 -8.44 20.79
CA ASP A 126 3.04 -8.34 22.25
C ASP A 126 2.87 -9.69 22.95
N LEU A 127 1.93 -10.52 22.51
CA LEU A 127 1.70 -11.87 23.05
C LEU A 127 2.86 -12.84 22.71
N LEU A 128 3.57 -12.59 21.61
CA LEU A 128 4.65 -13.44 21.14
C LEU A 128 6.04 -13.02 21.64
N LYS A 129 6.15 -11.96 22.44
CA LYS A 129 7.44 -11.51 23.01
C LYS A 129 8.11 -12.61 23.83
N GLY A 130 9.33 -12.97 23.46
CA GLY A 130 10.19 -13.90 24.20
C GLY A 130 10.15 -15.34 23.69
N PRO A 131 9.05 -16.12 23.85
CA PRO A 131 9.06 -17.55 23.53
C PRO A 131 9.24 -17.88 22.05
N VAL A 132 9.07 -16.92 21.15
CA VAL A 132 9.13 -17.13 19.69
C VAL A 132 10.35 -16.53 19.00
N LYS A 133 11.33 -16.01 19.75
CA LYS A 133 12.56 -15.48 19.12
C LYS A 133 13.26 -16.48 18.21
N TRP A 134 13.17 -17.77 18.51
CA TRP A 134 13.72 -18.82 17.65
C TRP A 134 13.08 -18.88 16.25
N LEU A 135 11.84 -18.35 16.08
CA LEU A 135 11.17 -18.29 14.78
C LEU A 135 11.90 -17.35 13.80
N ARG A 136 12.64 -16.34 14.31
CA ARG A 136 13.48 -15.51 13.45
C ARG A 136 14.55 -16.35 12.73
N ASN A 137 15.12 -17.34 13.40
CA ASN A 137 16.13 -18.23 12.83
C ASN A 137 15.57 -19.21 11.79
N ARG A 138 14.25 -19.25 11.62
CA ARG A 138 13.58 -19.99 10.55
C ARG A 138 13.55 -19.21 9.24
N LEU A 139 13.78 -17.89 9.28
CA LEU A 139 13.86 -17.05 8.11
C LEU A 139 15.33 -16.86 7.74
N ASP A 140 15.69 -17.28 6.54
CA ASP A 140 17.04 -17.10 5.99
C ASP A 140 17.29 -15.62 5.74
N TYR A 141 16.25 -14.88 5.32
CA TYR A 141 16.32 -13.44 5.16
C TYR A 141 15.04 -12.75 5.67
N ALA A 142 15.16 -11.52 6.13
CA ALA A 142 14.03 -10.74 6.64
C ALA A 142 14.06 -9.30 6.15
N PHE A 143 12.93 -8.89 5.57
CA PHE A 143 12.68 -7.53 5.13
C PHE A 143 11.61 -6.86 5.98
N ALA A 144 11.63 -5.53 6.01
CA ALA A 144 10.57 -4.71 6.56
C ALA A 144 10.25 -3.56 5.61
N VAL A 145 8.97 -3.23 5.46
CA VAL A 145 8.54 -2.17 4.53
C VAL A 145 8.80 -0.75 5.04
N SER A 146 9.23 -0.61 6.30
CA SER A 146 9.58 0.67 6.92
C SER A 146 10.44 0.44 8.17
N GLU A 147 11.11 1.50 8.64
CA GLU A 147 11.87 1.46 9.91
C GLU A 147 10.96 1.13 11.11
N ASP A 148 9.70 1.61 11.08
CA ASP A 148 8.74 1.31 12.14
C ASP A 148 8.37 -0.17 12.15
N ALA A 149 8.18 -0.78 10.97
CA ALA A 149 7.93 -2.21 10.84
C ALA A 149 9.15 -3.03 11.27
N ALA A 150 10.37 -2.61 10.90
CA ALA A 150 11.62 -3.24 11.33
C ALA A 150 11.79 -3.18 12.84
N THR A 151 11.54 -2.01 13.44
CA THR A 151 11.63 -1.82 14.90
C THR A 151 10.63 -2.72 15.64
N MET A 152 9.40 -2.83 15.13
CA MET A 152 8.39 -3.69 15.73
C MET A 152 8.77 -5.17 15.61
N ALA A 153 9.21 -5.63 14.45
CA ALA A 153 9.66 -6.99 14.23
C ALA A 153 10.90 -7.34 15.08
N HIS A 154 11.88 -6.42 15.15
CA HIS A 154 13.05 -6.56 16.01
C HIS A 154 12.69 -6.69 17.48
N THR A 155 11.73 -5.89 17.95
CA THR A 155 11.27 -5.95 19.36
C THR A 155 10.65 -7.30 19.70
N ALA A 156 9.93 -7.92 18.77
CA ALA A 156 9.27 -9.21 18.96
C ALA A 156 10.22 -10.42 18.79
N LEU A 157 11.01 -10.42 17.74
CA LEU A 157 11.80 -11.56 17.28
C LEU A 157 13.32 -11.36 17.45
N GLY A 158 13.80 -10.13 17.60
CA GLY A 158 15.23 -9.80 17.46
C GLY A 158 15.69 -9.87 16.00
N GLY A 159 17.02 -9.92 15.79
CA GLY A 159 17.64 -10.02 14.48
C GLY A 159 17.66 -8.71 13.70
N GLU A 160 18.17 -8.78 12.47
CA GLU A 160 18.28 -7.64 11.55
C GLU A 160 17.24 -7.74 10.44
N TYR A 161 16.86 -6.57 9.90
CA TYR A 161 15.84 -6.44 8.86
C TYR A 161 16.32 -5.45 7.81
N GLU A 162 16.34 -5.86 6.57
CA GLU A 162 16.57 -4.94 5.46
C GLU A 162 15.31 -4.14 5.15
N ILE A 163 15.45 -2.83 4.99
CA ILE A 163 14.32 -1.97 4.64
C ILE A 163 14.10 -1.99 3.14
N LEU A 164 12.99 -2.60 2.72
CA LEU A 164 12.60 -2.70 1.32
C LEU A 164 11.15 -2.25 1.17
N PHE A 165 10.98 -1.03 0.67
CA PHE A 165 9.68 -0.38 0.58
C PHE A 165 8.73 -1.06 -0.40
N ASN A 166 7.42 -0.82 -0.22
CA ASN A 166 6.37 -1.33 -1.09
C ASN A 166 6.55 -0.87 -2.55
N GLY A 167 6.28 -1.76 -3.49
CA GLY A 167 6.36 -1.49 -4.92
C GLY A 167 5.06 -0.94 -5.50
N VAL A 168 5.20 -0.17 -6.59
CA VAL A 168 4.09 0.36 -7.39
C VAL A 168 4.17 -0.20 -8.80
N GLU A 169 3.02 -0.66 -9.35
CA GLU A 169 2.91 -1.14 -10.73
C GLU A 169 2.91 0.05 -11.72
N ILE A 170 4.08 0.67 -11.97
CA ILE A 170 4.20 1.92 -12.72
C ILE A 170 3.58 1.86 -14.11
N ASP A 171 3.79 0.79 -14.85
CA ASP A 171 3.28 0.64 -16.23
C ASP A 171 1.75 0.81 -16.30
N ARG A 172 1.04 0.38 -15.25
CA ARG A 172 -0.40 0.53 -15.13
C ARG A 172 -0.83 2.00 -15.03
N TYR A 173 -0.04 2.82 -14.35
CA TYR A 173 -0.31 4.25 -14.18
C TYR A 173 0.06 5.04 -15.43
N ILE A 174 1.19 4.74 -16.06
CA ILE A 174 1.64 5.38 -17.30
C ILE A 174 0.64 5.15 -18.42
N SER A 175 0.12 3.93 -18.57
CA SER A 175 -0.79 3.54 -19.64
C SER A 175 -2.25 3.97 -19.44
N ALA A 176 -2.61 4.49 -18.28
CA ALA A 176 -3.96 4.94 -17.98
C ALA A 176 -4.41 6.07 -18.93
N ASN A 177 -5.68 6.07 -19.33
CA ASN A 177 -6.28 7.18 -20.05
C ASN A 177 -6.61 8.33 -19.09
N SER A 178 -6.40 9.56 -19.52
CA SER A 178 -6.77 10.74 -18.73
C SER A 178 -8.27 10.95 -18.72
N TRP A 179 -8.86 11.17 -17.54
CA TRP A 179 -10.27 11.54 -17.43
C TRP A 179 -10.49 12.98 -17.90
N PRO A 180 -11.51 13.23 -18.77
CA PRO A 180 -11.74 14.57 -19.29
C PRO A 180 -12.20 15.53 -18.19
N LYS A 181 -11.68 16.76 -18.23
CA LYS A 181 -12.05 17.86 -17.35
C LYS A 181 -12.16 19.17 -18.12
N LYS A 182 -12.88 20.12 -17.56
CA LYS A 182 -13.04 21.48 -18.15
C LYS A 182 -12.35 22.56 -17.32
N ASN A 183 -12.20 22.32 -16.03
CA ASN A 183 -11.68 23.28 -15.05
C ASN A 183 -10.47 22.71 -14.33
N PRO A 184 -9.64 23.55 -13.71
CA PRO A 184 -8.59 23.08 -12.80
C PRO A 184 -9.19 22.14 -11.75
N THR A 185 -8.62 20.96 -11.60
CA THR A 185 -9.25 19.88 -10.82
C THR A 185 -8.27 19.24 -9.87
N ILE A 186 -8.66 19.21 -8.59
CA ILE A 186 -7.98 18.48 -7.52
C ILE A 186 -8.63 17.10 -7.39
N PHE A 187 -7.83 16.06 -7.18
CA PHE A 187 -8.33 14.74 -6.89
C PHE A 187 -7.95 14.32 -5.47
N PHE A 188 -8.92 13.84 -4.72
CA PHE A 188 -8.74 13.16 -3.45
C PHE A 188 -9.26 11.74 -3.56
N VAL A 189 -8.46 10.76 -3.10
CA VAL A 189 -8.86 9.36 -2.98
C VAL A 189 -8.37 8.78 -1.67
N GLY A 190 -9.30 8.28 -0.86
CA GLY A 190 -9.00 7.67 0.43
C GLY A 190 -10.26 7.47 1.25
N ARG A 191 -10.19 6.59 2.25
CA ARG A 191 -11.31 6.39 3.16
C ARG A 191 -11.66 7.69 3.88
N HIS A 192 -12.94 8.02 3.97
CA HIS A 192 -13.40 9.22 4.68
C HIS A 192 -13.38 8.97 6.19
N GLU A 193 -12.18 9.09 6.75
CA GLU A 193 -11.84 8.94 8.17
C GLU A 193 -11.15 10.21 8.67
N PRO A 194 -11.25 10.57 9.96
CA PRO A 194 -10.66 11.80 10.51
C PRO A 194 -9.17 11.94 10.19
N ARG A 195 -8.44 10.82 10.25
CA ARG A 195 -7.00 10.82 9.98
C ARG A 195 -6.61 11.16 8.55
N LYS A 196 -7.53 11.03 7.57
CA LYS A 196 -7.28 11.32 6.16
C LYS A 196 -7.43 12.80 5.80
N GLY A 197 -7.98 13.62 6.70
CA GLY A 197 -7.98 15.06 6.61
C GLY A 197 -8.79 15.64 5.45
N LEU A 198 -9.81 14.91 4.94
CA LEU A 198 -10.66 15.43 3.85
C LEU A 198 -11.39 16.72 4.25
N ASN A 199 -11.75 16.87 5.53
CA ASN A 199 -12.30 18.11 6.08
C ASN A 199 -11.37 19.31 5.84
N VAL A 200 -10.04 19.12 6.03
CA VAL A 200 -9.04 20.20 5.79
C VAL A 200 -9.01 20.61 4.33
N LEU A 201 -9.16 19.66 3.40
CA LEU A 201 -9.22 19.97 1.97
C LEU A 201 -10.53 20.67 1.60
N LEU A 202 -11.67 20.26 2.19
CA LEU A 202 -12.95 20.94 2.00
C LEU A 202 -12.89 22.40 2.52
N ASP A 203 -12.27 22.63 3.68
CA ASP A 203 -12.04 23.98 4.20
C ASP A 203 -11.12 24.80 3.26
N ALA A 204 -10.08 24.17 2.72
CA ALA A 204 -9.16 24.80 1.77
C ALA A 204 -9.85 25.28 0.49
N MET A 205 -10.93 24.61 0.05
CA MET A 205 -11.70 25.02 -1.13
C MET A 205 -12.26 26.46 -1.04
N SER A 206 -12.50 26.96 0.19
CA SER A 206 -12.97 28.34 0.39
C SER A 206 -11.93 29.41 0.04
N PHE A 207 -10.65 29.06 0.02
CA PHE A 207 -9.53 29.95 -0.30
C PHE A 207 -9.08 29.82 -1.77
N LEU A 208 -9.60 28.83 -2.50
CA LEU A 208 -9.20 28.56 -3.88
C LEU A 208 -10.07 29.33 -4.90
N PRO A 209 -9.55 29.59 -6.11
CA PRO A 209 -10.32 30.21 -7.19
C PRO A 209 -11.68 29.52 -7.43
N PRO A 210 -12.73 30.30 -7.80
CA PRO A 210 -14.09 29.77 -7.94
C PRO A 210 -14.27 28.73 -9.06
N ASP A 211 -13.32 28.64 -9.99
CA ASP A 211 -13.29 27.66 -11.08
C ASP A 211 -12.52 26.38 -10.72
N THR A 212 -11.91 26.33 -9.53
CA THR A 212 -11.20 25.12 -9.07
C THR A 212 -12.19 24.07 -8.59
N HIS A 213 -12.13 22.87 -9.16
CA HIS A 213 -12.99 21.73 -8.85
C HIS A 213 -12.29 20.71 -7.99
N LEU A 214 -13.06 19.95 -7.20
CA LEU A 214 -12.58 18.85 -6.38
C LEU A 214 -13.35 17.57 -6.70
N TRP A 215 -12.62 16.52 -7.07
CA TRP A 215 -13.14 15.16 -7.16
C TRP A 215 -12.81 14.40 -5.88
N VAL A 216 -13.84 13.87 -5.21
CA VAL A 216 -13.72 13.10 -3.96
C VAL A 216 -14.14 11.66 -4.22
N ALA A 217 -13.19 10.75 -4.17
CA ALA A 217 -13.41 9.31 -4.38
C ALA A 217 -13.33 8.51 -3.08
N SER A 218 -14.02 7.36 -3.05
CA SER A 218 -14.19 6.45 -1.93
C SER A 218 -15.36 6.85 -1.00
N ASP A 219 -15.43 6.19 0.16
CA ASP A 219 -16.39 6.46 1.23
C ASP A 219 -15.77 6.13 2.60
N GLY A 220 -16.52 6.35 3.67
CA GLY A 220 -16.09 6.03 5.03
C GLY A 220 -17.08 6.57 6.07
N PRO A 221 -16.76 6.42 7.36
CA PRO A 221 -17.67 6.80 8.45
C PRO A 221 -18.05 8.29 8.43
N GLU A 222 -17.15 9.18 7.99
CA GLU A 222 -17.39 10.63 7.94
C GLU A 222 -18.08 11.11 6.66
N THR A 223 -18.40 10.23 5.70
CA THR A 223 -18.93 10.64 4.38
C THR A 223 -20.18 11.54 4.48
N ALA A 224 -21.11 11.22 5.38
CA ALA A 224 -22.34 11.98 5.52
C ALA A 224 -22.09 13.39 6.07
N GLU A 225 -21.23 13.51 7.06
CA GLU A 225 -20.83 14.78 7.70
C GLU A 225 -20.07 15.66 6.71
N LEU A 226 -19.09 15.12 6.01
CA LEU A 226 -18.27 15.85 5.03
C LEU A 226 -19.10 16.34 3.83
N LYS A 227 -20.10 15.54 3.39
CA LYS A 227 -21.07 16.00 2.39
C LYS A 227 -21.94 17.15 2.90
N ALA A 228 -22.35 17.11 4.16
CA ALA A 228 -23.09 18.22 4.76
C ALA A 228 -22.24 19.49 4.89
N GLN A 229 -20.96 19.37 5.27
CA GLN A 229 -20.00 20.47 5.33
C GLN A 229 -19.83 21.17 3.96
N SER A 230 -19.79 20.41 2.88
CA SER A 230 -19.65 20.93 1.51
C SER A 230 -20.99 21.16 0.79
N ALA A 231 -22.10 21.06 1.51
CA ALA A 231 -23.43 21.27 0.92
C ALA A 231 -23.55 22.69 0.34
N GLY A 232 -23.87 22.78 -0.96
CA GLY A 232 -23.95 24.05 -1.68
C GLY A 232 -22.68 24.45 -2.45
N ASP A 233 -21.54 23.81 -2.22
CA ASP A 233 -20.36 24.00 -3.06
C ASP A 233 -20.39 23.04 -4.27
N HIS A 234 -20.92 23.53 -5.39
CA HIS A 234 -21.05 22.78 -6.64
C HIS A 234 -19.71 22.39 -7.30
N ARG A 235 -18.58 22.91 -6.80
CA ARG A 235 -17.23 22.56 -7.25
C ARG A 235 -16.80 21.20 -6.72
N VAL A 236 -17.42 20.71 -5.63
CA VAL A 236 -17.09 19.42 -5.01
C VAL A 236 -17.94 18.31 -5.61
N LYS A 237 -17.30 17.40 -6.34
CA LYS A 237 -17.95 16.25 -6.94
C LYS A 237 -17.64 14.98 -6.15
N TRP A 238 -18.64 14.46 -5.47
CA TRP A 238 -18.59 13.20 -4.73
C TRP A 238 -18.80 12.02 -5.68
N LEU A 239 -17.77 11.17 -5.83
CA LEU A 239 -17.76 10.05 -6.76
C LEU A 239 -18.22 8.73 -6.11
N GLY A 240 -18.15 8.63 -4.78
CA GLY A 240 -18.35 7.36 -4.08
C GLY A 240 -17.22 6.37 -4.36
N ARG A 241 -17.52 5.09 -4.24
CA ARG A 241 -16.57 4.03 -4.63
C ARG A 241 -16.53 3.94 -6.14
N ILE A 242 -15.35 4.10 -6.70
CA ILE A 242 -15.06 4.00 -8.13
C ILE A 242 -14.19 2.77 -8.40
N SER A 243 -14.18 2.29 -9.64
CA SER A 243 -13.28 1.22 -10.06
C SER A 243 -11.82 1.66 -10.03
N GLU A 244 -10.89 0.72 -9.99
CA GLU A 244 -9.47 1.02 -10.11
C GLU A 244 -9.14 1.73 -11.43
N GLU A 245 -9.77 1.32 -12.52
CA GLU A 245 -9.60 1.96 -13.82
C GLU A 245 -10.05 3.43 -13.81
N GLU A 246 -11.23 3.73 -13.22
CA GLU A 246 -11.69 5.10 -13.05
C GLU A 246 -10.79 5.90 -12.11
N LYS A 247 -10.29 5.29 -11.03
CA LYS A 247 -9.34 5.92 -10.11
C LYS A 247 -8.08 6.39 -10.87
N LEU A 248 -7.50 5.50 -11.66
CA LEU A 248 -6.31 5.80 -12.46
C LEU A 248 -6.58 6.92 -13.47
N ALA A 249 -7.69 6.83 -14.20
CA ALA A 249 -8.07 7.82 -15.20
C ALA A 249 -8.28 9.22 -14.57
N ARG A 250 -8.95 9.29 -13.42
CA ARG A 250 -9.16 10.56 -12.71
C ARG A 250 -7.88 11.10 -12.10
N MET A 251 -7.04 10.25 -11.55
CA MET A 251 -5.74 10.64 -11.01
C MET A 251 -4.88 11.26 -12.11
N LYS A 252 -4.79 10.61 -13.28
CA LYS A 252 -4.07 11.13 -14.44
C LYS A 252 -4.73 12.37 -15.06
N GLY A 253 -6.05 12.51 -14.94
CA GLY A 253 -6.80 13.66 -15.46
C GLY A 253 -6.81 14.87 -14.55
N ALA A 254 -6.48 14.72 -13.26
CA ALA A 254 -6.41 15.82 -12.31
C ALA A 254 -5.15 16.70 -12.54
N ASP A 255 -5.21 17.96 -12.11
CA ASP A 255 -4.04 18.85 -12.08
C ASP A 255 -3.21 18.63 -10.82
N ILE A 256 -3.86 18.18 -9.75
CA ILE A 256 -3.23 17.93 -8.46
C ILE A 256 -3.88 16.70 -7.81
N LEU A 257 -3.06 15.77 -7.30
CA LEU A 257 -3.47 14.83 -6.30
C LEU A 257 -3.24 15.45 -4.92
N CYS A 258 -4.29 15.52 -4.09
CA CYS A 258 -4.20 16.04 -2.73
C CYS A 258 -4.33 14.91 -1.70
N ALA A 259 -3.33 14.81 -0.81
CA ALA A 259 -3.29 13.83 0.28
C ALA A 259 -3.10 14.53 1.64
N PRO A 260 -4.17 15.13 2.22
CA PRO A 260 -4.10 15.99 3.39
C PRO A 260 -4.16 15.23 4.72
N SER A 261 -3.66 14.00 4.78
CA SER A 261 -3.73 13.14 5.98
C SER A 261 -3.12 13.83 7.21
N LEU A 262 -3.81 13.72 8.35
CA LEU A 262 -3.37 14.32 9.61
C LEU A 262 -2.31 13.47 10.32
N ARG A 263 -2.37 12.15 10.15
CA ARG A 263 -1.50 11.15 10.80
C ARG A 263 -1.74 9.74 10.26
N GLY A 264 -0.89 8.80 10.70
CA GLY A 264 -1.15 7.35 10.55
C GLY A 264 -0.92 6.80 9.14
N GLU A 265 -0.06 7.45 8.36
CA GLU A 265 0.42 6.93 7.09
C GLU A 265 1.81 6.33 7.28
N SER A 266 1.92 5.04 7.09
CA SER A 266 3.19 4.33 7.24
C SER A 266 4.15 4.53 6.07
N PHE A 267 3.60 4.65 4.84
CA PHE A 267 4.41 4.77 3.63
C PHE A 267 3.90 5.81 2.62
N GLY A 268 2.57 5.94 2.44
CA GLY A 268 2.01 6.90 1.49
C GLY A 268 1.98 6.41 0.04
N VAL A 269 1.53 5.18 -0.19
CA VAL A 269 1.39 4.60 -1.54
C VAL A 269 0.62 5.52 -2.49
N VAL A 270 -0.40 6.23 -2.00
CA VAL A 270 -1.20 7.17 -2.81
C VAL A 270 -0.37 8.30 -3.44
N LEU A 271 0.71 8.74 -2.77
CA LEU A 271 1.61 9.74 -3.35
C LEU A 271 2.36 9.14 -4.55
N LEU A 272 2.86 7.91 -4.42
CA LEU A 272 3.54 7.21 -5.52
C LEU A 272 2.60 6.92 -6.69
N GLU A 273 1.34 6.61 -6.41
CA GLU A 273 0.30 6.45 -7.43
C GLU A 273 0.12 7.74 -8.24
N GLY A 274 -0.01 8.89 -7.57
CA GLY A 274 -0.08 10.20 -8.21
C GLY A 274 1.17 10.54 -9.01
N MET A 275 2.34 10.33 -8.42
CA MET A 275 3.63 10.54 -9.09
C MET A 275 3.78 9.66 -10.35
N ALA A 276 3.39 8.38 -10.28
CA ALA A 276 3.42 7.46 -11.41
C ALA A 276 2.43 7.83 -12.52
N CYS A 277 1.28 8.44 -12.17
CA CYS A 277 0.34 9.02 -13.13
C CYS A 277 0.86 10.28 -13.83
N GLY A 278 1.96 10.87 -13.36
CA GLY A 278 2.43 12.17 -13.82
C GLY A 278 1.56 13.33 -13.30
N THR A 279 0.98 13.17 -12.11
CA THR A 279 0.13 14.17 -11.46
C THR A 279 0.90 14.83 -10.32
N PRO A 280 1.03 16.17 -10.30
CA PRO A 280 1.61 16.88 -9.16
C PRO A 280 0.94 16.52 -7.85
N VAL A 281 1.72 16.30 -6.79
CA VAL A 281 1.22 15.87 -5.49
C VAL A 281 1.39 16.99 -4.47
N VAL A 282 0.29 17.31 -3.76
CA VAL A 282 0.30 18.13 -2.54
C VAL A 282 -0.14 17.26 -1.37
N ALA A 283 0.66 17.21 -0.33
CA ALA A 283 0.40 16.34 0.81
C ALA A 283 0.76 17.02 2.13
N SER A 284 0.24 16.48 3.22
CA SER A 284 0.64 16.91 4.56
C SER A 284 2.08 16.50 4.88
N ASP A 285 2.81 17.34 5.58
CA ASP A 285 4.14 17.03 6.11
C ASP A 285 4.02 16.14 7.35
N ILE A 286 3.89 14.85 7.09
CA ILE A 286 3.88 13.79 8.11
C ILE A 286 4.97 12.76 7.78
N PRO A 287 5.53 12.07 8.78
CA PRO A 287 6.72 11.21 8.61
C PRO A 287 6.63 10.23 7.45
N GLY A 288 5.48 9.55 7.26
CA GLY A 288 5.30 8.58 6.19
C GLY A 288 5.31 9.21 4.80
N TYR A 289 4.74 10.39 4.64
CA TYR A 289 4.71 11.11 3.36
C TYR A 289 6.05 11.80 3.06
N ALA A 290 6.70 12.39 4.07
CA ALA A 290 7.98 13.05 3.91
C ALA A 290 9.06 12.11 3.38
N LYS A 291 9.09 10.85 3.83
CA LYS A 291 10.02 9.81 3.33
C LYS A 291 9.79 9.53 1.84
N VAL A 292 8.55 9.36 1.42
CA VAL A 292 8.20 9.11 0.01
C VAL A 292 8.49 10.32 -0.85
N ALA A 293 8.15 11.52 -0.39
CA ALA A 293 8.31 12.78 -1.11
C ALA A 293 9.73 13.37 -1.04
N SER A 294 10.75 12.59 -0.64
CA SER A 294 12.14 13.03 -0.49
C SER A 294 12.26 14.37 0.27
N GLN A 295 11.57 14.48 1.40
CA GLN A 295 11.51 15.70 2.23
C GLN A 295 10.99 16.94 1.45
N GLY A 296 9.97 16.75 0.62
CA GLY A 296 9.33 17.82 -0.14
C GLY A 296 9.97 18.14 -1.51
N LYS A 297 10.90 17.32 -1.99
CA LYS A 297 11.50 17.53 -3.32
C LYS A 297 10.62 17.05 -4.46
N ASP A 298 9.89 15.93 -4.24
CA ASP A 298 9.12 15.22 -5.27
C ASP A 298 7.62 15.45 -5.13
N ALA A 299 7.18 16.12 -4.07
CA ALA A 299 5.82 16.59 -3.80
C ALA A 299 5.89 17.87 -2.97
N VAL A 300 4.83 18.67 -2.98
CA VAL A 300 4.73 19.82 -2.07
C VAL A 300 4.16 19.33 -0.73
N LEU A 301 4.92 19.55 0.35
CA LEU A 301 4.50 19.21 1.71
C LEU A 301 4.06 20.47 2.47
N VAL A 302 2.93 20.38 3.17
CA VAL A 302 2.36 21.47 3.97
C VAL A 302 2.06 21.00 5.40
N PRO A 303 2.04 21.89 6.39
CA PRO A 303 1.69 21.49 7.75
C PRO A 303 0.34 20.76 7.82
N ALA A 304 0.30 19.63 8.51
CA ALA A 304 -0.92 18.84 8.65
C ALA A 304 -2.02 19.63 9.38
N GLY A 305 -3.23 19.65 8.81
CA GLY A 305 -4.38 20.36 9.37
C GLY A 305 -4.46 21.84 9.01
N ASP A 306 -3.49 22.41 8.28
CA ASP A 306 -3.50 23.81 7.86
C ASP A 306 -4.15 23.96 6.47
N SER A 307 -5.43 24.32 6.45
CA SER A 307 -6.21 24.49 5.22
C SER A 307 -5.77 25.71 4.39
N GLN A 308 -5.23 26.77 5.02
CA GLN A 308 -4.73 27.94 4.31
C GLN A 308 -3.40 27.65 3.62
N ALA A 309 -2.46 27.00 4.31
CA ALA A 309 -1.22 26.55 3.72
C ALA A 309 -1.46 25.54 2.58
N LEU A 310 -2.44 24.64 2.74
CA LEU A 310 -2.85 23.70 1.71
C LEU A 310 -3.38 24.41 0.47
N ALA A 311 -4.29 25.36 0.64
CA ALA A 311 -4.84 26.17 -0.45
C ALA A 311 -3.74 26.96 -1.18
N GLY A 312 -2.85 27.62 -0.44
CA GLY A 312 -1.73 28.37 -1.03
C GLY A 312 -0.78 27.50 -1.86
N ALA A 313 -0.50 26.28 -1.39
CA ALA A 313 0.32 25.32 -2.13
C ALA A 313 -0.38 24.86 -3.43
N ILE A 314 -1.66 24.53 -3.34
CA ILE A 314 -2.49 24.14 -4.50
C ILE A 314 -2.53 25.28 -5.53
N GLU A 315 -2.88 26.49 -5.10
CA GLU A 315 -2.98 27.66 -5.99
C GLU A 315 -1.65 27.95 -6.70
N LYS A 316 -0.54 27.85 -5.99
CA LYS A 316 0.79 28.06 -6.56
C LYS A 316 1.10 27.09 -7.69
N ILE A 317 0.77 25.80 -7.53
CA ILE A 317 0.97 24.78 -8.59
C ILE A 317 0.02 25.07 -9.77
N LEU A 318 -1.25 25.35 -9.51
CA LEU A 318 -2.24 25.62 -10.57
C LEU A 318 -1.87 26.85 -11.41
N ARG A 319 -1.17 27.84 -10.84
CA ARG A 319 -0.74 29.06 -11.53
C ARG A 319 0.66 28.99 -12.16
N ASN A 320 1.44 27.98 -11.86
CA ASN A 320 2.81 27.87 -12.32
C ASN A 320 3.06 26.52 -13.01
N SER A 321 2.90 26.51 -14.34
CA SER A 321 3.10 25.33 -15.18
C SER A 321 4.50 24.75 -15.06
N ASP A 322 5.54 25.61 -14.99
CA ASP A 322 6.93 25.15 -14.93
C ASP A 322 7.19 24.38 -13.61
N GLN A 323 6.65 24.89 -12.51
CA GLN A 323 6.74 24.20 -11.23
C GLN A 323 5.96 22.88 -11.23
N ALA A 324 4.78 22.85 -11.86
CA ALA A 324 4.00 21.62 -12.01
C ALA A 324 4.75 20.57 -12.83
N GLU A 325 5.35 20.94 -13.96
CA GLU A 325 6.14 20.05 -14.82
C GLU A 325 7.41 19.53 -14.10
N GLU A 326 8.06 20.39 -13.32
CA GLU A 326 9.21 19.99 -12.50
C GLU A 326 8.82 18.95 -11.46
N LEU A 327 7.69 19.14 -10.76
CA LEU A 327 7.15 18.18 -9.78
C LEU A 327 6.78 16.86 -10.46
N VAL A 328 6.16 16.89 -11.64
CA VAL A 328 5.85 15.70 -12.42
C VAL A 328 7.13 14.94 -12.75
N THR A 329 8.15 15.62 -13.29
CA THR A 329 9.40 14.99 -13.69
C THR A 329 10.11 14.33 -12.50
N ARG A 330 10.18 15.01 -11.38
CA ARG A 330 10.80 14.48 -10.15
C ARG A 330 9.94 13.35 -9.56
N GLY A 331 8.62 13.55 -9.50
CA GLY A 331 7.69 12.55 -8.98
C GLY A 331 7.74 11.24 -9.78
N MET A 332 7.76 11.29 -11.11
CA MET A 332 7.88 10.10 -11.94
C MET A 332 9.18 9.33 -11.68
N LYS A 333 10.32 10.03 -11.59
CA LYS A 333 11.60 9.39 -11.20
C LYS A 333 11.53 8.77 -9.81
N ARG A 334 10.84 9.44 -8.87
CA ARG A 334 10.63 8.93 -7.53
C ARG A 334 9.77 7.67 -7.53
N ALA A 335 8.68 7.66 -8.28
CA ALA A 335 7.82 6.50 -8.43
C ALA A 335 8.58 5.32 -9.05
N GLU A 336 9.42 5.56 -10.07
CA GLU A 336 10.25 4.53 -10.69
C GLU A 336 11.22 3.88 -9.69
N PHE A 337 11.78 4.67 -8.76
CA PHE A 337 12.60 4.13 -7.66
C PHE A 337 11.82 3.11 -6.80
N PHE A 338 10.51 3.27 -6.68
CA PHE A 338 9.61 2.36 -5.97
C PHE A 338 8.84 1.42 -6.91
N SER A 339 9.33 1.17 -8.11
CA SER A 339 8.65 0.29 -9.05
C SER A 339 8.56 -1.15 -8.52
N MET A 340 7.44 -1.82 -8.84
CA MET A 340 7.26 -3.24 -8.53
C MET A 340 8.34 -4.11 -9.21
N ARG A 341 8.84 -3.69 -10.38
CA ARG A 341 9.94 -4.35 -11.08
C ARG A 341 11.21 -4.33 -10.22
N ARG A 342 11.63 -3.15 -9.77
CA ARG A 342 12.83 -3.01 -8.92
C ARG A 342 12.69 -3.79 -7.62
N LEU A 343 11.53 -3.73 -6.99
CA LEU A 343 11.22 -4.51 -5.79
C LEU A 343 11.39 -6.02 -6.06
N ALA A 344 10.83 -6.52 -7.16
CA ALA A 344 10.93 -7.92 -7.54
C ALA A 344 12.37 -8.34 -7.84
N GLU A 345 13.15 -7.50 -8.54
CA GLU A 345 14.57 -7.73 -8.83
C GLU A 345 15.39 -7.83 -7.54
N THR A 346 15.19 -6.92 -6.58
CA THR A 346 15.87 -6.99 -5.27
C THR A 346 15.51 -8.26 -4.49
N TYR A 347 14.24 -8.67 -4.50
CA TYR A 347 13.87 -9.96 -3.88
C TYR A 347 14.52 -11.15 -4.59
N LEU A 348 14.59 -11.12 -5.93
CA LEU A 348 15.24 -12.21 -6.70
C LEU A 348 16.72 -12.34 -6.37
N GLU A 349 17.47 -11.23 -6.26
CA GLU A 349 18.87 -11.24 -5.83
C GLU A 349 19.02 -11.94 -4.47
N SER A 350 18.14 -11.63 -3.52
CA SER A 350 18.16 -12.28 -2.21
C SER A 350 17.78 -13.76 -2.27
N TYR A 351 16.80 -14.13 -3.11
CA TYR A 351 16.42 -15.53 -3.28
C TYR A 351 17.55 -16.36 -3.91
N GLU A 352 18.22 -15.81 -4.91
CA GLU A 352 19.37 -16.46 -5.58
C GLU A 352 20.54 -16.66 -4.61
N ALA A 353 20.84 -15.64 -3.80
CA ALA A 353 21.87 -15.76 -2.77
C ALA A 353 21.58 -16.90 -1.79
N ILE A 354 20.35 -16.98 -1.27
CA ILE A 354 19.93 -18.03 -0.32
C ILE A 354 20.00 -19.44 -0.94
N LEU A 355 19.71 -19.58 -2.24
CA LEU A 355 19.69 -20.89 -2.92
C LEU A 355 21.07 -21.36 -3.36
N THR A 356 22.08 -20.48 -3.35
CA THR A 356 23.47 -20.80 -3.73
C THR A 356 24.38 -21.08 -2.53
N ASP A 357 23.98 -20.65 -1.32
CA ASP A 357 24.65 -20.99 -0.04
C ASP A 357 24.22 -22.38 0.47
#